data_562f33dbf3c0ef6ac40fa6b8fb13753a
#
_entry.id   562f33dbf3c0ef6ac40fa6b8fb13753a
#
_cell.length_a   1.000
_cell.length_b   1.000
_cell.length_c   1.000
_cell.angle_alpha   90.00
_cell.angle_beta   90.00
_cell.angle_gamma   90.00
#
_symmetry.space_group_name_H-M   'P 1'
#
loop_
_entity.id
_entity.type
_entity.pdbx_description
1 polymer ?
#
loop_
_entity_poly.entity_id
_entity_poly.type
_entity_poly.pdbx_seq_one_letter_code
_entity_poly.pdbx_strand_id
1 'polypeptide(L)'
;MRKEYTRVHYTRPSKYHYLKKVLWLFFTGRMFKDLFSLLVYYSVNHSLGMRQAKIGKNTKIHSSVILRQPNNISIGDNCIISHNNVLQAGKVKAKICIGNNVLSAANVMMVAFNHGTYTRDIPIIDQDYQDADIIIGDDVWIGGGAIILAGVNIGNGAIIAAGAVVINDVPEYAIVGGVPAKIIKYRD
;
A
#
# COMPACT_ATOMS: atom_id res chain seq x y z
N MET A 1 -14.70 16.81 -32.03
CA MET A 1 -14.22 18.10 -31.52
C MET A 1 -12.73 18.00 -31.27
N ARG A 2 -11.88 18.74 -31.99
CA ARG A 2 -10.46 18.91 -31.67
C ARG A 2 -10.36 19.87 -30.49
N LYS A 3 -9.70 19.44 -29.40
CA LYS A 3 -9.39 20.32 -28.29
C LYS A 3 -8.37 21.35 -28.75
N GLU A 4 -8.69 22.64 -28.69
CA GLU A 4 -7.72 23.70 -28.88
C GLU A 4 -6.85 23.79 -27.61
N TYR A 5 -5.54 23.66 -27.78
CA TYR A 5 -4.57 23.84 -26.70
C TYR A 5 -3.97 25.24 -26.81
N THR A 6 -4.10 26.02 -25.73
CA THR A 6 -3.43 27.30 -25.64
C THR A 6 -1.93 27.10 -25.45
N ARG A 7 -1.11 27.68 -26.32
CA ARG A 7 0.35 27.69 -26.15
C ARG A 7 0.71 28.64 -25.05
N VAL A 8 1.30 28.14 -23.95
CA VAL A 8 1.78 28.93 -22.83
C VAL A 8 3.31 28.88 -22.79
N HIS A 9 3.95 30.03 -22.79
CA HIS A 9 5.40 30.09 -22.58
C HIS A 9 5.68 30.06 -21.07
N TYR A 10 6.28 28.94 -20.58
CA TYR A 10 6.65 28.77 -19.19
C TYR A 10 8.15 29.04 -19.01
N THR A 11 8.48 30.05 -18.20
CA THR A 11 9.85 30.32 -17.76
C THR A 11 10.04 29.73 -16.35
N ARG A 12 11.05 28.86 -16.20
CA ARG A 12 11.37 28.31 -14.88
C ARG A 12 11.83 29.41 -13.92
N PRO A 13 11.25 29.49 -12.71
CA PRO A 13 11.71 30.43 -11.70
C PRO A 13 13.18 30.19 -11.35
N SER A 14 13.91 31.25 -11.03
CA SER A 14 15.32 31.16 -10.64
C SER A 14 15.48 30.45 -9.30
N LYS A 15 16.65 29.85 -9.04
CA LYS A 15 16.99 29.22 -7.73
C LYS A 15 16.81 30.21 -6.58
N TYR A 16 17.11 31.49 -6.80
CA TYR A 16 16.92 32.55 -5.82
C TYR A 16 15.45 32.76 -5.44
N HIS A 17 14.55 32.66 -6.40
CA HIS A 17 13.10 32.74 -6.14
C HIS A 17 12.61 31.59 -5.23
N TYR A 18 13.11 30.37 -5.46
CA TYR A 18 12.80 29.23 -4.57
C TYR A 18 13.39 29.44 -3.18
N LEU A 19 14.64 29.91 -3.08
CA LEU A 19 15.27 30.18 -1.78
C LEU A 19 14.47 31.19 -0.97
N LYS A 20 14.03 32.30 -1.59
CA LYS A 20 13.17 33.32 -0.92
C LYS A 20 11.87 32.68 -0.40
N LYS A 21 11.21 31.82 -1.19
CA LYS A 21 9.98 31.13 -0.75
C LYS A 21 10.25 30.21 0.44
N VAL A 22 11.34 29.46 0.42
CA VAL A 22 11.71 28.57 1.53
C VAL A 22 11.98 29.39 2.79
N LEU A 23 12.78 30.45 2.70
CA LEU A 23 13.06 31.35 3.84
C LEU A 23 11.76 31.96 4.40
N TRP A 24 10.87 32.42 3.52
CA TRP A 24 9.58 32.97 3.95
C TRP A 24 8.73 31.95 4.70
N LEU A 25 8.72 30.67 4.27
CA LEU A 25 8.01 29.59 4.97
C LEU A 25 8.54 29.36 6.38
N PHE A 26 9.86 29.51 6.63
CA PHE A 26 10.44 29.46 7.97
C PHE A 26 9.82 30.49 8.92
N PHE A 27 9.60 31.72 8.43
CA PHE A 27 9.07 32.80 9.26
C PHE A 27 7.55 32.74 9.47
N THR A 28 6.83 31.95 8.69
CA THR A 28 5.37 31.83 8.83
C THR A 28 4.93 30.79 9.87
N GLY A 29 5.85 30.04 10.47
CA GLY A 29 5.54 28.93 11.37
C GLY A 29 4.88 27.71 10.67
N ARG A 30 4.49 27.85 9.40
CA ARG A 30 3.83 26.81 8.61
C ARG A 30 4.71 25.58 8.44
N MET A 31 5.97 25.81 8.15
CA MET A 31 6.94 24.74 7.95
C MET A 31 7.10 23.87 9.21
N PHE A 32 7.11 24.47 10.39
CA PHE A 32 7.18 23.72 11.66
C PHE A 32 5.94 22.87 11.88
N LYS A 33 4.76 23.41 11.54
CA LYS A 33 3.50 22.66 11.60
C LYS A 33 3.52 21.46 10.64
N ASP A 34 3.97 21.68 9.41
CA ASP A 34 4.02 20.63 8.39
C ASP A 34 5.07 19.56 8.76
N LEU A 35 6.23 19.95 9.26
CA LEU A 35 7.27 19.04 9.77
C LEU A 35 6.77 18.21 10.96
N PHE A 36 6.09 18.83 11.91
CA PHE A 36 5.48 18.15 13.04
C PHE A 36 4.40 17.16 12.58
N SER A 37 3.56 17.55 11.63
CA SER A 37 2.54 16.68 11.04
C SER A 37 3.17 15.46 10.35
N LEU A 38 4.27 15.65 9.62
CA LEU A 38 5.04 14.56 9.00
C LEU A 38 5.63 13.62 10.04
N LEU A 39 6.20 14.17 11.13
CA LEU A 39 6.74 13.38 12.23
C LEU A 39 5.65 12.53 12.90
N VAL A 40 4.50 13.13 13.20
CA VAL A 40 3.35 12.42 13.77
C VAL A 40 2.85 11.35 12.80
N TYR A 41 2.70 11.68 11.52
CA TYR A 41 2.28 10.73 10.49
C TYR A 41 3.21 9.51 10.41
N TYR A 42 4.52 9.74 10.38
CA TYR A 42 5.52 8.66 10.37
C TYR A 42 5.48 7.83 11.65
N SER A 43 5.42 8.50 12.80
CA SER A 43 5.37 7.82 14.10
C SER A 43 4.17 6.90 14.23
N VAL A 44 3.00 7.35 13.77
CA VAL A 44 1.75 6.57 13.86
C VAL A 44 1.69 5.45 12.82
N ASN A 45 2.05 5.75 11.58
CA ASN A 45 1.83 4.80 10.47
C ASN A 45 3.00 3.83 10.24
N HIS A 46 4.20 4.14 10.73
CA HIS A 46 5.36 3.26 10.63
C HIS A 46 5.86 2.80 12.00
N SER A 47 6.37 3.71 12.83
CA SER A 47 7.06 3.32 14.07
C SER A 47 6.15 2.58 15.05
N LEU A 48 4.91 3.07 15.26
CA LEU A 48 3.92 2.39 16.08
C LEU A 48 3.46 1.09 15.40
N GLY A 49 3.30 1.13 14.08
CA GLY A 49 2.98 -0.04 13.26
C GLY A 49 3.98 -1.18 13.47
N MET A 50 5.28 -0.88 13.41
CA MET A 50 6.37 -1.85 13.64
C MET A 50 6.35 -2.44 15.05
N ARG A 51 5.86 -1.72 16.05
CA ARG A 51 5.78 -2.20 17.45
C ARG A 51 4.57 -3.09 17.70
N GLN A 52 3.47 -2.87 16.99
CA GLN A 52 2.19 -3.53 17.25
C GLN A 52 1.91 -4.69 16.28
N ALA A 53 2.45 -4.64 15.07
CA ALA A 53 2.37 -5.77 14.14
C ALA A 53 3.21 -6.96 14.63
N LYS A 54 2.77 -8.15 14.30
CA LYS A 54 3.57 -9.37 14.55
C LYS A 54 4.54 -9.55 13.38
N ILE A 55 5.83 -9.40 13.63
CA ILE A 55 6.87 -9.48 12.61
C ILE A 55 7.84 -10.60 12.97
N GLY A 56 8.05 -11.51 12.04
CA GLY A 56 8.95 -12.65 12.18
C GLY A 56 10.44 -12.28 12.13
N LYS A 57 11.27 -13.29 12.36
CA LYS A 57 12.73 -13.16 12.42
C LYS A 57 13.31 -12.87 11.03
N ASN A 58 14.40 -12.10 10.98
CA ASN A 58 15.12 -11.72 9.76
C ASN A 58 14.28 -10.99 8.69
N THR A 59 13.06 -10.58 9.02
CA THR A 59 12.18 -9.82 8.12
C THR A 59 12.62 -8.37 8.06
N LYS A 60 12.80 -7.87 6.84
CA LYS A 60 13.24 -6.50 6.56
C LYS A 60 12.07 -5.68 6.01
N ILE A 61 11.74 -4.61 6.71
CA ILE A 61 10.65 -3.69 6.32
C ILE A 61 11.26 -2.31 6.12
N HIS A 62 11.10 -1.75 4.92
CA HIS A 62 11.63 -0.42 4.60
C HIS A 62 10.91 0.66 5.42
N SER A 63 11.63 1.71 5.82
CA SER A 63 11.12 2.79 6.68
C SER A 63 9.94 3.58 6.12
N SER A 64 9.70 3.54 4.81
CA SER A 64 8.54 4.18 4.17
C SER A 64 7.29 3.30 4.10
N VAL A 65 7.33 2.09 4.64
CA VAL A 65 6.16 1.19 4.68
C VAL A 65 5.14 1.72 5.68
N ILE A 66 3.88 1.72 5.28
CA ILE A 66 2.74 2.14 6.09
C ILE A 66 2.01 0.90 6.59
N LEU A 67 1.89 0.78 7.92
CA LEU A 67 1.14 -0.29 8.60
C LEU A 67 -0.05 0.32 9.32
N ARG A 68 -1.26 0.14 8.80
CA ARG A 68 -2.50 0.62 9.43
C ARG A 68 -3.28 -0.53 10.06
N GLN A 69 -3.88 -0.29 11.23
CA GLN A 69 -4.46 -1.31 12.10
C GLN A 69 -3.46 -2.46 12.38
N PRO A 70 -2.26 -2.12 12.86
CA PRO A 70 -1.11 -3.04 12.90
C PRO A 70 -1.33 -4.27 13.80
N ASN A 71 -2.21 -4.19 14.79
CA ASN A 71 -2.58 -5.36 15.62
C ASN A 71 -3.20 -6.51 14.80
N ASN A 72 -3.73 -6.19 13.62
CA ASN A 72 -4.31 -7.15 12.68
C ASN A 72 -3.35 -7.51 11.54
N ILE A 73 -2.06 -7.15 11.65
CA ILE A 73 -1.04 -7.48 10.64
C ILE A 73 -0.05 -8.48 11.23
N SER A 74 0.18 -9.56 10.50
CA SER A 74 1.25 -10.52 10.79
C SER A 74 2.09 -10.77 9.54
N ILE A 75 3.40 -10.79 9.70
CA ILE A 75 4.39 -11.03 8.65
C ILE A 75 5.35 -12.09 9.18
N GLY A 76 5.55 -13.15 8.42
CA GLY A 76 6.42 -14.27 8.79
C GLY A 76 7.90 -13.96 8.76
N ASP A 77 8.70 -15.01 8.80
CA ASP A 77 10.15 -14.96 8.84
C ASP A 77 10.78 -14.71 7.45
N ASN A 78 11.98 -14.12 7.41
CA ASN A 78 12.81 -13.93 6.21
C ASN A 78 12.12 -13.15 5.08
N CYS A 79 11.15 -12.29 5.37
CA CYS A 79 10.45 -11.50 4.38
C CYS A 79 11.21 -10.20 4.04
N ILE A 80 10.97 -9.69 2.84
CA ILE A 80 11.44 -8.37 2.41
C ILE A 80 10.23 -7.56 1.96
N ILE A 81 9.90 -6.49 2.69
CA ILE A 81 8.85 -5.53 2.32
C ILE A 81 9.53 -4.22 1.90
N SER A 82 9.55 -3.98 0.59
CA SER A 82 10.26 -2.85 -0.01
C SER A 82 9.55 -1.51 0.24
N HIS A 83 10.14 -0.44 -0.27
CA HIS A 83 9.67 0.93 -0.03
C HIS A 83 8.25 1.20 -0.52
N ASN A 84 7.57 2.12 0.16
CA ASN A 84 6.24 2.63 -0.16
C ASN A 84 5.13 1.58 -0.22
N ASN A 85 5.32 0.43 0.41
CA ASN A 85 4.21 -0.51 0.58
C ASN A 85 3.19 0.04 1.58
N VAL A 86 1.91 -0.22 1.33
CA VAL A 86 0.80 0.12 2.22
C VAL A 86 0.07 -1.16 2.59
N LEU A 87 0.16 -1.55 3.86
CA LEU A 87 -0.58 -2.66 4.44
C LEU A 87 -1.66 -2.08 5.34
N GLN A 88 -2.89 -2.12 4.90
CA GLN A 88 -4.04 -1.59 5.63
C GLN A 88 -5.00 -2.73 5.96
N ALA A 89 -4.91 -3.23 7.19
CA ALA A 89 -5.82 -4.25 7.69
C ALA A 89 -7.24 -3.72 7.88
N GLY A 90 -8.18 -4.60 8.20
CA GLY A 90 -9.59 -4.25 8.33
C GLY A 90 -9.88 -3.22 9.40
N LYS A 91 -10.98 -2.55 9.24
CA LYS A 91 -11.42 -1.47 10.16
C LYS A 91 -11.79 -2.01 11.53
N VAL A 92 -12.32 -3.20 11.58
CA VAL A 92 -12.78 -3.84 12.83
C VAL A 92 -11.95 -5.09 13.13
N LYS A 93 -11.94 -6.08 12.24
CA LYS A 93 -11.37 -7.41 12.56
C LYS A 93 -10.54 -8.06 11.45
N ALA A 94 -10.70 -7.66 10.20
CA ALA A 94 -10.01 -8.33 9.10
C ALA A 94 -8.49 -8.14 9.19
N LYS A 95 -7.78 -9.20 8.85
CA LYS A 95 -6.34 -9.33 9.02
C LYS A 95 -5.61 -9.27 7.69
N ILE A 96 -4.33 -8.93 7.76
CA ILE A 96 -3.35 -9.21 6.71
C ILE A 96 -2.35 -10.19 7.31
N CYS A 97 -2.35 -11.43 6.79
CA CYS A 97 -1.43 -12.47 7.21
C CYS A 97 -0.47 -12.78 6.05
N ILE A 98 0.79 -12.56 6.26
CA ILE A 98 1.86 -12.82 5.29
C ILE A 98 2.72 -13.96 5.84
N GLY A 99 2.93 -15.01 5.04
CA GLY A 99 3.76 -16.16 5.36
C GLY A 99 5.26 -15.84 5.37
N ASN A 100 6.08 -16.87 5.28
CA ASN A 100 7.54 -16.78 5.33
C ASN A 100 8.15 -16.59 3.93
N ASN A 101 9.36 -16.05 3.85
CA ASN A 101 10.13 -15.89 2.63
C ASN A 101 9.41 -15.06 1.54
N VAL A 102 8.52 -14.16 1.92
CA VAL A 102 7.76 -13.33 0.99
C VAL A 102 8.59 -12.12 0.55
N LEU A 103 8.66 -11.90 -0.76
CA LEU A 103 9.27 -10.72 -1.36
C LEU A 103 8.17 -9.79 -1.89
N SER A 104 7.95 -8.67 -1.24
CA SER A 104 7.09 -7.59 -1.74
C SER A 104 7.93 -6.46 -2.31
N ALA A 105 7.84 -6.25 -3.61
CA ALA A 105 8.51 -5.15 -4.29
C ALA A 105 7.92 -3.78 -3.90
N ALA A 106 8.41 -2.70 -4.52
CA ALA A 106 7.98 -1.35 -4.17
C ALA A 106 6.54 -1.02 -4.55
N ASN A 107 5.90 -0.11 -3.79
CA ASN A 107 4.59 0.45 -4.08
C ASN A 107 3.44 -0.58 -4.11
N VAL A 108 3.56 -1.69 -3.42
CA VAL A 108 2.48 -2.67 -3.28
C VAL A 108 1.43 -2.16 -2.30
N MET A 109 0.16 -2.35 -2.62
CA MET A 109 -0.96 -1.99 -1.75
C MET A 109 -1.78 -3.24 -1.40
N MET A 110 -2.06 -3.42 -0.11
CA MET A 110 -2.93 -4.45 0.43
C MET A 110 -3.98 -3.77 1.30
N VAL A 111 -5.27 -3.95 0.96
CA VAL A 111 -6.37 -3.32 1.69
C VAL A 111 -7.41 -4.38 2.02
N ALA A 112 -7.51 -4.72 3.32
CA ALA A 112 -8.38 -5.80 3.81
C ALA A 112 -9.80 -5.33 4.15
N PHE A 113 -10.30 -4.33 3.46
CA PHE A 113 -11.69 -3.88 3.57
C PHE A 113 -12.14 -3.15 2.30
N ASN A 114 -13.46 -3.07 2.11
CA ASN A 114 -14.10 -2.23 1.10
C ASN A 114 -15.11 -1.29 1.77
N HIS A 115 -15.53 -0.23 1.08
CA HIS A 115 -16.70 0.52 1.45
C HIS A 115 -17.97 -0.25 1.06
N GLY A 116 -19.05 -0.09 1.83
CA GLY A 116 -20.37 -0.60 1.47
C GLY A 116 -20.89 0.09 0.21
N THR A 117 -21.52 -0.71 -0.66
CA THR A 117 -22.09 -0.25 -1.93
C THR A 117 -23.50 -0.82 -2.13
N TYR A 118 -24.15 -1.24 -1.04
CA TYR A 118 -25.38 -2.01 -1.06
C TYR A 118 -26.65 -1.16 -1.23
N THR A 119 -26.58 0.16 -1.06
CA THR A 119 -27.72 1.06 -1.28
C THR A 119 -27.30 2.32 -2.02
N ARG A 120 -28.27 2.90 -2.75
CA ARG A 120 -28.12 4.21 -3.41
C ARG A 120 -28.68 5.36 -2.58
N ASP A 121 -29.41 5.06 -1.52
CA ASP A 121 -30.13 6.05 -0.69
C ASP A 121 -29.23 6.71 0.35
N ILE A 122 -28.07 6.11 0.62
CA ILE A 122 -27.09 6.60 1.58
C ILE A 122 -25.77 6.87 0.85
N PRO A 123 -25.14 8.04 1.07
CA PRO A 123 -23.81 8.32 0.52
C PRO A 123 -22.80 7.21 0.87
N ILE A 124 -21.87 6.87 -0.04
CA ILE A 124 -20.89 5.80 0.17
C ILE A 124 -20.08 6.02 1.46
N ILE A 125 -19.77 7.28 1.77
CA ILE A 125 -18.99 7.64 2.97
C ILE A 125 -19.71 7.28 4.28
N ASP A 126 -21.05 7.20 4.27
CA ASP A 126 -21.88 6.92 5.44
C ASP A 126 -22.30 5.43 5.50
N GLN A 127 -21.93 4.62 4.51
CA GLN A 127 -22.17 3.18 4.52
C GLN A 127 -21.08 2.45 5.30
N ASP A 128 -21.43 1.30 5.89
CA ASP A 128 -20.52 0.47 6.66
C ASP A 128 -19.36 -0.06 5.81
N TYR A 129 -18.24 -0.39 6.47
CA TYR A 129 -17.12 -1.08 5.84
C TYR A 129 -17.38 -2.58 5.76
N GLN A 130 -16.85 -3.22 4.73
CA GLN A 130 -16.85 -4.65 4.53
C GLN A 130 -15.43 -5.18 4.72
N ASP A 131 -15.16 -5.75 5.88
CA ASP A 131 -13.87 -6.32 6.25
C ASP A 131 -13.75 -7.76 5.71
N ALA A 132 -12.63 -8.08 5.04
CA ALA A 132 -12.28 -9.44 4.64
C ALA A 132 -10.76 -9.64 4.68
N ASP A 133 -10.31 -10.77 5.22
CA ASP A 133 -8.89 -11.06 5.41
C ASP A 133 -8.12 -11.12 4.09
N ILE A 134 -6.85 -10.73 4.11
CA ILE A 134 -5.88 -11.03 3.06
C ILE A 134 -4.90 -12.05 3.63
N ILE A 135 -4.75 -13.17 2.96
CA ILE A 135 -3.84 -14.24 3.35
C ILE A 135 -2.84 -14.48 2.23
N ILE A 136 -1.56 -14.41 2.55
CA ILE A 136 -0.46 -14.64 1.62
C ILE A 136 0.37 -15.80 2.16
N GLY A 137 0.54 -16.83 1.36
CA GLY A 137 1.32 -18.02 1.68
C GLY A 137 2.82 -17.76 1.74
N ASP A 138 3.56 -18.84 1.87
CA ASP A 138 5.02 -18.82 1.91
C ASP A 138 5.63 -18.72 0.49
N ASP A 139 6.85 -18.17 0.38
CA ASP A 139 7.62 -18.09 -0.88
C ASP A 139 6.88 -17.32 -2.00
N VAL A 140 6.09 -16.31 -1.65
CA VAL A 140 5.34 -15.50 -2.62
C VAL A 140 6.17 -14.30 -3.06
N TRP A 141 6.19 -14.04 -4.37
CA TRP A 141 6.74 -12.82 -4.93
C TRP A 141 5.64 -11.88 -5.42
N ILE A 142 5.60 -10.67 -4.86
CA ILE A 142 4.66 -9.62 -5.23
C ILE A 142 5.40 -8.53 -5.98
N GLY A 143 5.12 -8.39 -7.27
CA GLY A 143 5.69 -7.40 -8.17
C GLY A 143 5.30 -5.97 -7.82
N GLY A 144 6.15 -5.03 -8.21
CA GLY A 144 5.96 -3.61 -7.88
C GLY A 144 4.64 -3.02 -8.37
N GLY A 145 4.01 -2.20 -7.55
CA GLY A 145 2.75 -1.56 -7.86
C GLY A 145 1.53 -2.49 -7.90
N ALA A 146 1.66 -3.74 -7.47
CA ALA A 146 0.52 -4.66 -7.38
C ALA A 146 -0.45 -4.21 -6.29
N ILE A 147 -1.74 -4.46 -6.50
CA ILE A 147 -2.83 -4.17 -5.56
C ILE A 147 -3.54 -5.47 -5.21
N ILE A 148 -3.66 -5.77 -3.91
CA ILE A 148 -4.35 -6.95 -3.40
C ILE A 148 -5.56 -6.47 -2.61
N LEU A 149 -6.74 -6.91 -3.03
CA LEU A 149 -8.01 -6.49 -2.44
C LEU A 149 -8.45 -7.42 -1.32
N ALA A 150 -9.41 -6.93 -0.54
CA ALA A 150 -10.01 -7.65 0.58
C ALA A 150 -10.58 -9.00 0.16
N GLY A 151 -10.36 -10.02 1.00
CA GLY A 151 -10.86 -11.38 0.82
C GLY A 151 -9.98 -12.30 -0.02
N VAL A 152 -8.83 -11.82 -0.51
CA VAL A 152 -7.94 -12.60 -1.40
C VAL A 152 -7.02 -13.51 -0.59
N ASN A 153 -6.94 -14.78 -1.01
CA ASN A 153 -5.94 -15.74 -0.58
C ASN A 153 -4.93 -15.99 -1.71
N ILE A 154 -3.65 -15.87 -1.40
CA ILE A 154 -2.55 -16.14 -2.34
C ILE A 154 -1.81 -17.39 -1.85
N GLY A 155 -1.81 -18.44 -2.66
CA GLY A 155 -1.18 -19.72 -2.36
C GLY A 155 0.35 -19.64 -2.33
N ASN A 156 0.95 -20.65 -1.72
CA ASN A 156 2.41 -20.79 -1.59
C ASN A 156 3.10 -20.73 -2.95
N GLY A 157 4.25 -20.10 -3.02
CA GLY A 157 5.06 -20.05 -4.23
C GLY A 157 4.46 -19.23 -5.38
N ALA A 158 3.34 -18.54 -5.19
CA ALA A 158 2.71 -17.74 -6.23
C ALA A 158 3.54 -16.49 -6.58
N ILE A 159 3.36 -16.01 -7.81
CA ILE A 159 3.97 -14.77 -8.30
C ILE A 159 2.87 -13.82 -8.79
N ILE A 160 2.84 -12.64 -8.21
CA ILE A 160 1.98 -11.55 -8.65
C ILE A 160 2.81 -10.60 -9.52
N ALA A 161 2.47 -10.48 -10.79
CA ALA A 161 3.20 -9.60 -11.71
C ALA A 161 3.06 -8.12 -11.32
N ALA A 162 4.02 -7.31 -11.73
CA ALA A 162 4.00 -5.88 -11.46
C ALA A 162 2.73 -5.21 -12.03
N GLY A 163 2.14 -4.29 -11.27
CA GLY A 163 0.93 -3.57 -11.65
C GLY A 163 -0.36 -4.40 -11.68
N ALA A 164 -0.33 -5.65 -11.23
CA ALA A 164 -1.52 -6.50 -11.20
C ALA A 164 -2.53 -6.03 -10.13
N VAL A 165 -3.83 -6.15 -10.43
CA VAL A 165 -4.91 -5.95 -9.45
C VAL A 165 -5.57 -7.29 -9.15
N VAL A 166 -5.26 -7.84 -7.97
CA VAL A 166 -5.72 -9.16 -7.54
C VAL A 166 -7.03 -9.00 -6.78
N ILE A 167 -8.10 -9.56 -7.36
CA ILE A 167 -9.47 -9.50 -6.82
C ILE A 167 -10.05 -10.90 -6.51
N ASN A 168 -9.34 -11.96 -6.90
CA ASN A 168 -9.71 -13.35 -6.66
C ASN A 168 -8.51 -14.11 -6.08
N ASP A 169 -8.78 -15.25 -5.47
CA ASP A 169 -7.76 -16.14 -4.95
C ASP A 169 -6.77 -16.58 -6.05
N VAL A 170 -5.52 -16.71 -5.64
CA VAL A 170 -4.41 -17.12 -6.50
C VAL A 170 -3.94 -18.51 -6.07
N PRO A 171 -4.01 -19.51 -6.95
CA PRO A 171 -3.53 -20.86 -6.63
C PRO A 171 -2.05 -20.91 -6.30
N GLU A 172 -1.63 -21.94 -5.59
CA GLU A 172 -0.21 -22.22 -5.34
C GLU A 172 0.58 -22.28 -6.66
N TYR A 173 1.78 -21.72 -6.64
CA TYR A 173 2.72 -21.67 -7.77
C TYR A 173 2.20 -20.98 -9.02
N ALA A 174 1.00 -20.37 -8.99
CA ALA A 174 0.49 -19.62 -10.12
C ALA A 174 1.24 -18.29 -10.31
N ILE A 175 1.46 -17.92 -11.55
CA ILE A 175 1.92 -16.59 -11.98
C ILE A 175 0.72 -15.85 -12.53
N VAL A 176 0.32 -14.77 -11.86
CA VAL A 176 -0.85 -13.96 -12.26
C VAL A 176 -0.46 -12.55 -12.61
N GLY A 177 -1.22 -11.91 -13.50
CA GLY A 177 -0.98 -10.52 -13.91
C GLY A 177 -2.18 -9.89 -14.60
N GLY A 178 -2.15 -8.57 -14.74
CA GLY A 178 -3.18 -7.78 -15.41
C GLY A 178 -4.19 -7.12 -14.46
N VAL A 179 -5.17 -6.43 -15.02
CA VAL A 179 -6.24 -5.70 -14.32
C VAL A 179 -7.59 -6.08 -14.95
N PRO A 180 -8.40 -6.93 -14.30
CA PRO A 180 -8.08 -7.73 -13.12
C PRO A 180 -7.04 -8.81 -13.41
N ALA A 181 -6.31 -9.26 -12.36
CA ALA A 181 -5.28 -10.28 -12.49
C ALA A 181 -5.89 -11.63 -12.93
N LYS A 182 -5.20 -12.29 -13.85
CA LYS A 182 -5.55 -13.65 -14.37
C LYS A 182 -4.30 -14.52 -14.37
N ILE A 183 -4.50 -15.83 -14.29
CA ILE A 183 -3.40 -16.79 -14.37
C ILE A 183 -2.76 -16.69 -15.77
N ILE A 184 -1.45 -16.49 -15.81
CA ILE A 184 -0.64 -16.48 -17.02
C ILE A 184 -0.07 -17.88 -17.25
N LYS A 185 0.54 -18.46 -16.21
CA LYS A 185 1.10 -19.81 -16.17
C LYS A 185 1.35 -20.23 -14.72
N TYR A 186 1.90 -21.42 -14.53
CA TYR A 186 2.43 -21.88 -13.24
C TYR A 186 3.95 -21.88 -13.27
N ARG A 187 4.56 -21.82 -12.07
CA ARG A 187 6.01 -22.07 -11.90
C ARG A 187 6.28 -23.54 -12.19
N ASP A 188 7.46 -23.78 -12.79
CA ASP A 188 7.98 -25.13 -13.05
C ASP A 188 8.46 -25.77 -11.75
#